data_59dbb890040ddf4f5b93daa85032d25b
#
_entry.id   59dbb890040ddf4f5b93daa85032d25b
#
_cell.length_a   1.000
_cell.length_b   1.000
_cell.length_c   1.000
_cell.angle_alpha   90.00
_cell.angle_beta   90.00
_cell.angle_gamma   90.00
#
_symmetry.space_group_name_H-M   'P 1'
#
loop_
_entity.id
_entity.type
_entity.pdbx_description
1 polymer ?
#
loop_
_entity_poly.entity_id
_entity_poly.type
_entity_poly.pdbx_seq_one_letter_code
_entity_poly.pdbx_strand_id
1 'polypeptide(L)'
;MESKTMSLLLSFSSRLFKFEGTHMHPNILLMCKMLVILISAHHMLFKISDPFIPFIQEFDYLNEYPNFFKYTMRFLYVSCSLLLLFNVRVKTASLIIGLVVIINIIASKPLFFNHVLICGCALFLAGLTDNKTSPNLLIYQLSLVYFGASLNKFLDPDWWSGDFMHNWLGVARENAPYLYISQYFKELVFAKSLSYITMFTEFTIAVLILFRRTRHLTILFIIIFHTILFTITSFRFGHFLESLAIVLLAFLSIPNKQLAITYRGNTVGYIKQLFQFFDLDKKQNWSKSTVKGDAWLSLKISDNVYLNHSALKKIIVYTPNFYMLLLFSDMASYIILYNHRTLLFLSNVIFIWLLIFYLVPFKQF
;
A
#
# COMPACT_ATOMS: atom_id res chain seq x y z
N MET A 1 -4.51 22.93 -35.49
CA MET A 1 -4.74 21.53 -35.12
C MET A 1 -3.85 21.07 -33.96
N GLU A 2 -2.59 21.42 -33.92
CA GLU A 2 -1.63 21.05 -32.84
C GLU A 2 -2.00 21.54 -31.43
N SER A 3 -2.49 22.76 -31.28
CA SER A 3 -2.89 23.34 -29.98
C SER A 3 -4.04 22.55 -29.29
N LYS A 4 -5.00 22.05 -30.09
CA LYS A 4 -6.15 21.30 -29.58
C LYS A 4 -5.75 19.87 -29.17
N THR A 5 -4.84 19.26 -29.90
CA THR A 5 -4.28 17.93 -29.58
C THR A 5 -3.41 17.99 -28.33
N MET A 6 -2.57 19.03 -28.19
CA MET A 6 -1.76 19.24 -26.99
C MET A 6 -2.62 19.49 -25.75
N SER A 7 -3.70 20.29 -25.85
CA SER A 7 -4.61 20.52 -24.73
C SER A 7 -5.36 19.25 -24.30
N LEU A 8 -5.74 18.39 -25.25
CA LEU A 8 -6.36 17.09 -24.98
C LEU A 8 -5.38 16.13 -24.28
N LEU A 9 -4.15 16.07 -24.74
CA LEU A 9 -3.10 15.24 -24.10
C LEU A 9 -2.81 15.70 -22.67
N LEU A 10 -2.68 17.00 -22.44
CA LEU A 10 -2.49 17.57 -21.10
C LEU A 10 -3.70 17.32 -20.20
N SER A 11 -4.90 17.44 -20.72
CA SER A 11 -6.14 17.11 -20.00
C SER A 11 -6.22 15.62 -19.66
N PHE A 12 -5.80 14.76 -20.56
CA PHE A 12 -5.80 13.32 -20.35
C PHE A 12 -4.72 12.92 -19.33
N SER A 13 -3.50 13.41 -19.47
CA SER A 13 -2.39 13.11 -18.55
C SER A 13 -2.68 13.58 -17.11
N SER A 14 -3.40 14.71 -16.96
CA SER A 14 -3.80 15.19 -15.64
C SER A 14 -4.71 14.23 -14.88
N ARG A 15 -5.44 13.34 -15.58
CA ARG A 15 -6.32 12.35 -14.96
C ARG A 15 -5.56 11.31 -14.12
N LEU A 16 -4.29 11.04 -14.46
CA LEU A 16 -3.42 10.16 -13.66
C LEU A 16 -3.37 10.60 -12.19
N PHE A 17 -3.29 11.91 -11.98
CA PHE A 17 -3.14 12.54 -10.66
C PHE A 17 -4.45 13.04 -10.06
N LYS A 18 -5.60 12.73 -10.67
CA LYS A 18 -6.93 13.05 -10.14
C LYS A 18 -7.54 11.84 -9.47
N PHE A 19 -8.13 12.05 -8.30
CA PHE A 19 -8.72 10.98 -7.48
C PHE A 19 -10.21 11.17 -7.25
N GLU A 20 -10.77 12.32 -7.63
CA GLU A 20 -12.18 12.62 -7.51
C GLU A 20 -12.97 12.52 -8.83
N GLY A 21 -14.28 12.58 -8.72
CA GLY A 21 -15.19 12.53 -9.88
C GLY A 21 -15.38 11.13 -10.48
N THR A 22 -14.99 10.07 -9.73
CA THR A 22 -15.20 8.67 -10.13
C THR A 22 -16.25 7.98 -9.25
N HIS A 23 -16.66 6.77 -9.65
CA HIS A 23 -17.56 5.92 -8.85
C HIS A 23 -16.83 5.19 -7.69
N MET A 24 -15.53 5.42 -7.51
CA MET A 24 -14.70 4.84 -6.46
C MET A 24 -14.32 5.92 -5.45
N HIS A 25 -14.27 5.58 -4.18
CA HIS A 25 -13.84 6.52 -3.14
C HIS A 25 -12.38 6.97 -3.40
N PRO A 26 -12.03 8.26 -3.21
CA PRO A 26 -10.71 8.79 -3.55
C PRO A 26 -9.53 8.01 -2.96
N ASN A 27 -9.63 7.56 -1.71
CA ASN A 27 -8.57 6.77 -1.06
C ASN A 27 -8.40 5.41 -1.71
N ILE A 28 -9.52 4.75 -2.04
CA ILE A 28 -9.51 3.43 -2.68
C ILE A 28 -8.94 3.58 -4.08
N LEU A 29 -9.29 4.63 -4.81
CA LEU A 29 -8.71 4.92 -6.11
C LEU A 29 -7.22 5.20 -6.03
N LEU A 30 -6.78 5.98 -5.03
CA LEU A 30 -5.36 6.22 -4.75
C LEU A 30 -4.63 4.90 -4.49
N MET A 31 -5.15 4.08 -3.57
CA MET A 31 -4.61 2.74 -3.30
C MET A 31 -4.50 1.91 -4.59
N CYS A 32 -5.56 1.82 -5.38
CA CYS A 32 -5.58 1.02 -6.61
C CYS A 32 -4.53 1.50 -7.63
N LYS A 33 -4.43 2.82 -7.85
CA LYS A 33 -3.41 3.38 -8.76
C LYS A 33 -2.00 3.08 -8.27
N MET A 34 -1.72 3.27 -6.98
CA MET A 34 -0.42 2.97 -6.40
C MET A 34 -0.09 1.48 -6.47
N LEU A 35 -1.05 0.59 -6.19
CA LEU A 35 -0.83 -0.86 -6.31
C LEU A 35 -0.51 -1.27 -7.75
N VAL A 36 -1.25 -0.77 -8.74
CA VAL A 36 -0.97 -1.08 -10.16
C VAL A 36 0.41 -0.59 -10.57
N ILE A 37 0.81 0.60 -10.16
CA ILE A 37 2.15 1.13 -10.44
C ILE A 37 3.22 0.26 -9.77
N LEU A 38 3.04 -0.07 -8.48
CA LEU A 38 3.98 -0.88 -7.71
C LEU A 38 4.17 -2.27 -8.31
N ILE A 39 3.09 -3.03 -8.54
CA ILE A 39 3.20 -4.39 -9.09
C ILE A 39 3.72 -4.40 -10.52
N SER A 40 3.45 -3.34 -11.31
CA SER A 40 4.05 -3.18 -12.64
C SER A 40 5.56 -2.95 -12.55
N ALA A 41 6.01 -2.13 -11.59
CA ALA A 41 7.43 -1.90 -11.30
C ALA A 41 8.14 -3.17 -10.81
N HIS A 42 7.43 -4.05 -10.10
CA HIS A 42 7.94 -5.37 -9.70
C HIS A 42 7.91 -6.41 -10.84
N HIS A 43 7.88 -5.94 -12.08
CA HIS A 43 7.94 -6.75 -13.30
C HIS A 43 6.76 -7.71 -13.51
N MET A 44 5.60 -7.43 -12.91
CA MET A 44 4.41 -8.29 -13.05
C MET A 44 4.08 -8.56 -14.52
N LEU A 45 4.09 -7.54 -15.37
CA LEU A 45 3.78 -7.67 -16.79
C LEU A 45 4.63 -8.74 -17.49
N PHE A 46 5.92 -8.82 -17.17
CA PHE A 46 6.83 -9.79 -17.78
C PHE A 46 6.68 -11.20 -17.21
N LYS A 47 6.25 -11.29 -15.95
CA LYS A 47 6.07 -12.55 -15.24
C LYS A 47 4.71 -13.20 -15.49
N ILE A 48 3.76 -12.51 -16.13
CA ILE A 48 2.42 -13.06 -16.38
C ILE A 48 2.52 -14.40 -17.10
N SER A 49 2.04 -15.47 -16.43
CA SER A 49 1.98 -16.85 -16.92
C SER A 49 3.30 -17.42 -17.42
N ASP A 50 4.42 -17.04 -16.80
CA ASP A 50 5.73 -17.50 -17.20
C ASP A 50 6.63 -17.81 -15.98
N PRO A 51 6.95 -19.08 -15.67
CA PRO A 51 6.51 -20.31 -16.36
C PRO A 51 5.04 -20.67 -16.06
N PHE A 52 4.38 -21.37 -16.99
CA PHE A 52 3.03 -21.89 -16.81
C PHE A 52 3.11 -23.23 -16.07
N ILE A 53 2.86 -23.19 -14.76
CA ILE A 53 2.86 -24.36 -13.87
C ILE A 53 1.68 -24.20 -12.91
N PRO A 54 0.47 -24.66 -13.29
CA PRO A 54 -0.74 -24.35 -12.54
C PRO A 54 -0.79 -25.04 -11.17
N PHE A 55 -1.53 -24.44 -10.25
CA PHE A 55 -1.87 -25.03 -8.96
C PHE A 55 -2.96 -26.07 -9.04
N ILE A 56 -3.86 -25.93 -10.02
CA ILE A 56 -5.06 -26.74 -10.18
C ILE A 56 -5.07 -27.40 -11.55
N GLN A 57 -5.51 -28.66 -11.61
CA GLN A 57 -5.50 -29.48 -12.82
C GLN A 57 -6.42 -28.92 -13.92
N GLU A 58 -7.48 -28.21 -13.53
CA GLU A 58 -8.39 -27.57 -14.47
C GLU A 58 -7.73 -26.57 -15.40
N PHE A 59 -6.55 -26.09 -15.05
CA PHE A 59 -5.76 -25.21 -15.92
C PHE A 59 -4.81 -25.97 -16.86
N ASP A 60 -4.63 -27.29 -16.68
CA ASP A 60 -3.69 -28.06 -17.50
C ASP A 60 -4.06 -28.08 -18.99
N TYR A 61 -5.35 -27.98 -19.33
CA TYR A 61 -5.78 -27.87 -20.72
C TYR A 61 -5.25 -26.61 -21.42
N LEU A 62 -4.93 -25.54 -20.69
CA LEU A 62 -4.33 -24.33 -21.25
C LEU A 62 -2.86 -24.52 -21.65
N ASN A 63 -2.23 -25.64 -21.24
CA ASN A 63 -0.88 -26.00 -21.71
C ASN A 63 -0.83 -26.23 -23.24
N GLU A 64 -1.95 -26.52 -23.86
CA GLU A 64 -2.03 -26.64 -25.32
C GLU A 64 -1.90 -25.26 -26.00
N TYR A 65 -2.30 -24.18 -25.30
CA TYR A 65 -2.31 -22.81 -25.86
C TYR A 65 -1.67 -21.78 -24.89
N PRO A 66 -0.46 -22.00 -24.36
CA PRO A 66 0.11 -21.20 -23.29
C PRO A 66 0.36 -19.74 -23.74
N ASN A 67 0.76 -19.56 -25.00
CA ASN A 67 0.98 -18.23 -25.55
C ASN A 67 -0.29 -17.41 -25.69
N PHE A 68 -1.40 -18.04 -26.10
CA PHE A 68 -2.69 -17.37 -26.19
C PHE A 68 -3.14 -16.88 -24.82
N PHE A 69 -3.09 -17.74 -23.80
CA PHE A 69 -3.41 -17.37 -22.42
C PHE A 69 -2.52 -16.22 -21.93
N LYS A 70 -1.21 -16.35 -22.07
CA LYS A 70 -0.21 -15.36 -21.66
C LYS A 70 -0.46 -13.97 -22.29
N TYR A 71 -0.66 -13.93 -23.61
CA TYR A 71 -0.89 -12.64 -24.28
C TYR A 71 -2.25 -12.05 -23.96
N THR A 72 -3.28 -12.87 -23.78
CA THR A 72 -4.61 -12.41 -23.34
C THR A 72 -4.54 -11.78 -21.96
N MET A 73 -3.90 -12.44 -20.99
CA MET A 73 -3.75 -11.91 -19.63
C MET A 73 -2.91 -10.63 -19.62
N ARG A 74 -1.83 -10.56 -20.40
CA ARG A 74 -1.02 -9.33 -20.55
C ARG A 74 -1.82 -8.18 -21.14
N PHE A 75 -2.57 -8.46 -22.19
CA PHE A 75 -3.42 -7.45 -22.84
C PHE A 75 -4.47 -6.91 -21.87
N LEU A 76 -5.17 -7.79 -21.14
CA LEU A 76 -6.17 -7.40 -20.13
C LEU A 76 -5.52 -6.57 -19.02
N TYR A 77 -4.36 -7.01 -18.51
CA TYR A 77 -3.63 -6.29 -17.47
C TYR A 77 -3.26 -4.87 -17.92
N VAL A 78 -2.62 -4.72 -19.08
CA VAL A 78 -2.18 -3.40 -19.58
C VAL A 78 -3.37 -2.50 -19.87
N SER A 79 -4.37 -3.01 -20.61
CA SER A 79 -5.54 -2.22 -20.99
C SER A 79 -6.32 -1.73 -19.78
N CYS A 80 -6.60 -2.62 -18.82
CA CYS A 80 -7.31 -2.25 -17.60
C CYS A 80 -6.47 -1.36 -16.68
N SER A 81 -5.14 -1.55 -16.64
CA SER A 81 -4.25 -0.64 -15.89
C SER A 81 -4.31 0.78 -16.44
N LEU A 82 -4.28 0.95 -17.76
CA LEU A 82 -4.45 2.26 -18.40
C LEU A 82 -5.83 2.86 -18.11
N LEU A 83 -6.90 2.06 -18.23
CA LEU A 83 -8.26 2.52 -17.89
C LEU A 83 -8.35 3.01 -16.44
N LEU A 84 -7.79 2.24 -15.49
CA LEU A 84 -7.77 2.62 -14.08
C LEU A 84 -6.96 3.89 -13.83
N LEU A 85 -5.74 3.96 -14.36
CA LEU A 85 -4.82 5.09 -14.18
C LEU A 85 -5.44 6.39 -14.72
N PHE A 86 -6.14 6.33 -15.84
CA PHE A 86 -6.77 7.50 -16.47
C PHE A 86 -8.23 7.71 -16.10
N ASN A 87 -8.70 7.10 -15.02
CA ASN A 87 -10.05 7.28 -14.47
C ASN A 87 -11.20 6.86 -15.41
N VAL A 88 -10.99 5.83 -16.22
CA VAL A 88 -12.02 5.28 -17.11
C VAL A 88 -12.53 3.96 -16.52
N ARG A 89 -13.84 3.89 -16.22
CA ARG A 89 -14.50 2.70 -15.65
C ARG A 89 -13.69 2.05 -14.51
N VAL A 90 -13.22 2.85 -13.56
CA VAL A 90 -12.26 2.48 -12.51
C VAL A 90 -12.64 1.24 -11.73
N LYS A 91 -13.92 1.03 -11.41
CA LYS A 91 -14.41 -0.17 -10.69
C LYS A 91 -14.20 -1.44 -11.51
N THR A 92 -14.68 -1.44 -12.75
CA THR A 92 -14.54 -2.58 -13.67
C THR A 92 -13.07 -2.88 -13.97
N ALA A 93 -12.28 -1.83 -14.22
CA ALA A 93 -10.85 -1.96 -14.47
C ALA A 93 -10.12 -2.58 -13.27
N SER A 94 -10.38 -2.09 -12.06
CA SER A 94 -9.79 -2.62 -10.83
C SER A 94 -10.17 -4.10 -10.61
N LEU A 95 -11.45 -4.45 -10.82
CA LEU A 95 -11.94 -5.82 -10.70
C LEU A 95 -11.24 -6.76 -11.68
N ILE A 96 -11.13 -6.37 -12.96
CA ILE A 96 -10.49 -7.19 -13.98
C ILE A 96 -8.99 -7.35 -13.69
N ILE A 97 -8.28 -6.27 -13.30
CA ILE A 97 -6.86 -6.37 -12.95
C ILE A 97 -6.69 -7.33 -11.77
N GLY A 98 -7.51 -7.20 -10.73
CA GLY A 98 -7.48 -8.10 -9.58
C GLY A 98 -7.67 -9.57 -9.99
N LEU A 99 -8.66 -9.85 -10.83
CA LEU A 99 -8.90 -11.20 -11.39
C LEU A 99 -7.71 -11.69 -12.21
N VAL A 100 -7.15 -10.86 -13.09
CA VAL A 100 -5.98 -11.23 -13.89
C VAL A 100 -4.80 -11.59 -13.00
N VAL A 101 -4.54 -10.82 -11.93
CA VAL A 101 -3.46 -11.12 -10.98
C VAL A 101 -3.72 -12.44 -10.25
N ILE A 102 -4.94 -12.68 -9.76
CA ILE A 102 -5.31 -13.91 -9.04
C ILE A 102 -5.21 -15.13 -9.96
N ILE A 103 -5.80 -15.05 -11.16
CA ILE A 103 -5.76 -16.14 -12.14
C ILE A 103 -4.32 -16.47 -12.51
N ASN A 104 -3.49 -15.45 -12.65
CA ASN A 104 -2.07 -15.62 -12.96
C ASN A 104 -1.29 -16.36 -11.88
N ILE A 105 -1.58 -16.07 -10.60
CA ILE A 105 -1.01 -16.80 -9.47
C ILE A 105 -1.46 -18.27 -9.52
N ILE A 106 -2.74 -18.53 -9.81
CA ILE A 106 -3.27 -19.89 -9.93
C ILE A 106 -2.64 -20.64 -11.11
N ALA A 107 -2.39 -19.95 -12.21
CA ALA A 107 -1.77 -20.51 -13.42
C ALA A 107 -0.27 -20.74 -13.30
N SER A 108 0.40 -20.16 -12.29
CA SER A 108 1.86 -20.27 -12.16
C SER A 108 2.31 -20.32 -10.70
N LYS A 109 2.57 -21.52 -10.17
CA LYS A 109 3.12 -21.72 -8.81
C LYS A 109 4.34 -20.85 -8.49
N PRO A 110 5.34 -20.67 -9.40
CA PRO A 110 6.49 -19.83 -9.13
C PRO A 110 6.16 -18.34 -8.93
N LEU A 111 4.98 -17.90 -9.35
CA LEU A 111 4.52 -16.52 -9.18
C LEU A 111 3.73 -16.29 -7.89
N PHE A 112 3.60 -17.32 -7.06
CA PHE A 112 2.94 -17.19 -5.77
C PHE A 112 3.82 -16.39 -4.80
N PHE A 113 3.54 -15.11 -4.72
CA PHE A 113 4.10 -14.21 -3.71
C PHE A 113 2.97 -13.60 -2.89
N ASN A 114 3.07 -13.67 -1.58
CA ASN A 114 2.04 -13.14 -0.67
C ASN A 114 1.66 -11.69 -0.98
N HIS A 115 2.63 -10.83 -1.30
CA HIS A 115 2.36 -9.43 -1.63
C HIS A 115 1.57 -9.29 -2.95
N VAL A 116 1.84 -10.11 -3.96
CA VAL A 116 1.11 -10.09 -5.24
C VAL A 116 -0.33 -10.55 -5.04
N LEU A 117 -0.53 -11.62 -4.23
CA LEU A 117 -1.87 -12.11 -3.90
C LEU A 117 -2.68 -11.03 -3.15
N ILE A 118 -2.09 -10.38 -2.14
CA ILE A 118 -2.76 -9.31 -1.40
C ILE A 118 -3.13 -8.15 -2.33
N CYS A 119 -2.24 -7.74 -3.23
CA CYS A 119 -2.53 -6.71 -4.22
C CYS A 119 -3.66 -7.11 -5.17
N GLY A 120 -3.64 -8.33 -5.69
CA GLY A 120 -4.69 -8.85 -6.56
C GLY A 120 -6.05 -8.87 -5.88
N CYS A 121 -6.12 -9.41 -4.66
CA CYS A 121 -7.34 -9.43 -3.87
C CYS A 121 -7.81 -8.01 -3.51
N ALA A 122 -6.90 -7.11 -3.13
CA ALA A 122 -7.25 -5.72 -2.81
C ALA A 122 -7.83 -4.98 -4.03
N LEU A 123 -7.23 -5.16 -5.22
CA LEU A 123 -7.74 -4.57 -6.47
C LEU A 123 -9.11 -5.15 -6.84
N PHE A 124 -9.29 -6.46 -6.72
CA PHE A 124 -10.57 -7.13 -6.98
C PHE A 124 -11.67 -6.60 -6.05
N LEU A 125 -11.42 -6.62 -4.73
CA LEU A 125 -12.39 -6.18 -3.73
C LEU A 125 -12.65 -4.67 -3.81
N ALA A 126 -11.65 -3.85 -4.16
CA ALA A 126 -11.83 -2.44 -4.42
C ALA A 126 -12.83 -2.17 -5.57
N GLY A 127 -12.79 -3.00 -6.62
CA GLY A 127 -13.76 -2.93 -7.71
C GLY A 127 -15.21 -3.19 -7.28
N LEU A 128 -15.40 -3.94 -6.19
CA LEU A 128 -16.71 -4.25 -5.61
C LEU A 128 -17.19 -3.21 -4.59
N THR A 129 -16.31 -2.31 -4.11
CA THR A 129 -16.68 -1.29 -3.10
C THR A 129 -17.45 -0.13 -3.73
N ASP A 130 -18.27 0.52 -2.90
CA ASP A 130 -18.95 1.77 -3.25
C ASP A 130 -18.21 2.98 -2.70
N ASN A 131 -18.47 4.17 -3.31
CA ASN A 131 -17.91 5.43 -2.85
C ASN A 131 -18.55 5.99 -1.57
N LYS A 132 -19.63 5.36 -1.09
CA LYS A 132 -20.44 5.82 0.06
C LYS A 132 -20.22 5.01 1.33
N THR A 133 -19.66 3.81 1.23
CA THR A 133 -19.54 2.88 2.34
C THR A 133 -18.10 2.72 2.81
N SER A 134 -17.93 2.35 4.08
CA SER A 134 -16.63 1.94 4.62
C SER A 134 -16.04 0.79 3.79
N PRO A 135 -14.71 0.70 3.61
CA PRO A 135 -14.05 -0.36 2.83
C PRO A 135 -14.05 -1.71 3.58
N ASN A 136 -15.22 -2.19 4.01
CA ASN A 136 -15.36 -3.39 4.83
C ASN A 136 -14.79 -4.64 4.17
N LEU A 137 -14.91 -4.78 2.85
CA LEU A 137 -14.33 -5.91 2.13
C LEU A 137 -12.81 -5.98 2.26
N LEU A 138 -12.12 -4.82 2.24
CA LEU A 138 -10.67 -4.75 2.44
C LEU A 138 -10.30 -5.03 3.91
N ILE A 139 -11.16 -4.64 4.86
CA ILE A 139 -10.98 -4.98 6.27
C ILE A 139 -11.06 -6.50 6.46
N TYR A 140 -12.09 -7.13 5.90
CA TYR A 140 -12.25 -8.58 5.95
C TYR A 140 -11.09 -9.31 5.26
N GLN A 141 -10.63 -8.81 4.12
CA GLN A 141 -9.44 -9.36 3.46
C GLN A 141 -8.22 -9.38 4.39
N LEU A 142 -7.90 -8.24 5.00
CA LEU A 142 -6.75 -8.16 5.91
C LEU A 142 -6.94 -9.06 7.13
N SER A 143 -8.13 -9.06 7.74
CA SER A 143 -8.44 -9.95 8.85
C SER A 143 -8.23 -11.43 8.46
N LEU A 144 -8.76 -11.86 7.31
CA LEU A 144 -8.62 -13.24 6.84
C LEU A 144 -7.18 -13.63 6.51
N VAL A 145 -6.39 -12.70 5.95
CA VAL A 145 -4.95 -12.93 5.68
C VAL A 145 -4.21 -13.20 6.98
N TYR A 146 -4.38 -12.36 8.00
CA TYR A 146 -3.73 -12.54 9.29
C TYR A 146 -4.26 -13.74 10.07
N PHE A 147 -5.58 -13.99 10.01
CA PHE A 147 -6.20 -15.15 10.62
C PHE A 147 -5.67 -16.45 10.01
N GLY A 148 -5.65 -16.56 8.68
CA GLY A 148 -5.11 -17.72 7.98
C GLY A 148 -3.62 -17.93 8.26
N ALA A 149 -2.84 -16.85 8.29
CA ALA A 149 -1.42 -16.92 8.63
C ALA A 149 -1.18 -17.41 10.06
N SER A 150 -1.94 -16.91 11.03
CA SER A 150 -1.83 -17.37 12.43
C SER A 150 -2.35 -18.79 12.61
N LEU A 151 -3.48 -19.15 11.98
CA LEU A 151 -4.06 -20.49 12.06
C LEU A 151 -3.10 -21.55 11.54
N ASN A 152 -2.49 -21.34 10.38
CA ASN A 152 -1.49 -22.26 9.84
C ASN A 152 -0.33 -22.50 10.83
N LYS A 153 0.11 -21.44 11.52
CA LYS A 153 1.16 -21.55 12.51
C LYS A 153 0.70 -22.27 13.79
N PHE A 154 -0.53 -22.05 14.22
CA PHE A 154 -1.11 -22.76 15.37
C PHE A 154 -1.27 -24.26 15.11
N LEU A 155 -1.51 -24.66 13.86
CA LEU A 155 -1.68 -26.06 13.47
C LEU A 155 -0.34 -26.80 13.25
N ASP A 156 0.75 -26.07 13.13
CA ASP A 156 2.08 -26.62 12.85
C ASP A 156 2.91 -26.76 14.15
N PRO A 157 3.27 -27.99 14.58
CA PRO A 157 4.03 -28.25 15.80
C PRO A 157 5.39 -27.54 15.85
N ASP A 158 6.05 -27.33 14.71
CA ASP A 158 7.37 -26.70 14.64
C ASP A 158 7.34 -25.24 15.09
N TRP A 159 6.18 -24.58 15.00
CA TRP A 159 5.99 -23.25 15.55
C TRP A 159 5.90 -23.27 17.07
N TRP A 160 5.29 -24.29 17.66
CA TRP A 160 5.17 -24.44 19.11
C TRP A 160 6.47 -24.86 19.79
N SER A 161 7.27 -25.68 19.12
CA SER A 161 8.59 -26.08 19.60
C SER A 161 9.66 -24.99 19.47
N GLY A 162 9.47 -24.08 18.48
CA GLY A 162 10.45 -23.08 18.07
C GLY A 162 11.42 -23.58 16.97
N ASP A 163 11.28 -24.84 16.54
CA ASP A 163 12.13 -25.42 15.50
C ASP A 163 12.02 -24.67 14.19
N PHE A 164 10.81 -24.24 13.80
CA PHE A 164 10.62 -23.45 12.60
C PHE A 164 11.47 -22.17 12.62
N MET A 165 11.39 -21.38 13.68
CA MET A 165 12.14 -20.12 13.79
C MET A 165 13.64 -20.36 13.86
N HIS A 166 14.09 -21.38 14.56
CA HIS A 166 15.50 -21.75 14.64
C HIS A 166 16.05 -22.17 13.28
N ASN A 167 15.37 -23.11 12.62
CA ASN A 167 15.77 -23.61 11.32
C ASN A 167 15.74 -22.49 10.25
N TRP A 168 14.73 -21.65 10.30
CA TRP A 168 14.58 -20.56 9.33
C TRP A 168 15.59 -19.43 9.53
N LEU A 169 15.75 -18.90 10.76
CA LEU A 169 16.65 -17.78 11.04
C LEU A 169 18.08 -18.22 11.29
N GLY A 170 18.28 -19.31 12.07
CA GLY A 170 19.59 -19.77 12.48
C GLY A 170 20.29 -20.59 11.40
N VAL A 171 19.62 -21.66 10.93
CA VAL A 171 20.26 -22.65 10.03
C VAL A 171 20.19 -22.18 8.57
N ALA A 172 18.99 -21.92 8.06
CA ALA A 172 18.82 -21.60 6.63
C ALA A 172 19.28 -20.20 6.25
N ARG A 173 19.35 -19.26 7.21
CA ARG A 173 19.63 -17.85 6.98
C ARG A 173 20.92 -17.36 7.60
N GLU A 174 21.47 -18.08 8.54
CA GLU A 174 22.64 -17.65 9.31
C GLU A 174 22.48 -16.19 9.78
N ASN A 175 21.28 -15.86 10.28
CA ASN A 175 20.90 -14.49 10.61
C ASN A 175 21.71 -13.99 11.80
N ALA A 176 22.65 -13.07 11.56
CA ALA A 176 23.58 -12.61 12.57
C ALA A 176 22.91 -12.02 13.83
N PRO A 177 21.86 -11.15 13.73
CA PRO A 177 21.12 -10.71 14.91
C PRO A 177 20.48 -11.84 15.71
N TYR A 178 19.87 -12.81 15.02
CA TYR A 178 19.27 -13.98 15.67
C TYR A 178 20.33 -14.82 16.38
N LEU A 179 21.42 -15.17 15.70
CA LEU A 179 22.50 -15.96 16.24
C LEU A 179 23.16 -15.28 17.44
N TYR A 180 23.40 -13.97 17.36
CA TYR A 180 23.97 -13.20 18.46
C TYR A 180 23.09 -13.19 19.71
N ILE A 181 21.78 -13.06 19.56
CA ILE A 181 20.86 -13.01 20.70
C ILE A 181 20.60 -14.42 21.25
N SER A 182 20.42 -15.41 20.37
CA SER A 182 20.08 -16.78 20.76
C SER A 182 21.12 -17.43 21.68
N GLN A 183 22.42 -17.07 21.59
CA GLN A 183 23.48 -17.60 22.43
C GLN A 183 23.31 -17.31 23.95
N TYR A 184 22.51 -16.28 24.30
CA TYR A 184 22.22 -15.92 25.69
C TYR A 184 21.06 -16.71 26.29
N PHE A 185 20.38 -17.54 25.49
CA PHE A 185 19.24 -18.35 25.91
C PHE A 185 19.58 -19.83 25.83
N LYS A 186 19.02 -20.59 26.77
CA LYS A 186 19.18 -22.05 26.76
C LYS A 186 18.31 -22.65 25.65
N GLU A 187 18.82 -23.66 24.96
CA GLU A 187 18.11 -24.43 23.94
C GLU A 187 17.40 -23.51 22.90
N LEU A 188 16.13 -23.76 22.60
CA LEU A 188 15.31 -23.03 21.66
C LEU A 188 14.42 -21.97 22.30
N VAL A 189 14.66 -21.55 23.55
CA VAL A 189 13.78 -20.60 24.26
C VAL A 189 13.58 -19.30 23.49
N PHE A 190 14.65 -18.77 22.91
CA PHE A 190 14.54 -17.53 22.11
C PHE A 190 13.73 -17.75 20.82
N ALA A 191 13.99 -18.84 20.09
CA ALA A 191 13.24 -19.21 18.89
C ALA A 191 11.75 -19.43 19.18
N LYS A 192 11.46 -20.16 20.27
CA LYS A 192 10.11 -20.41 20.76
C LYS A 192 9.37 -19.11 21.13
N SER A 193 10.07 -18.18 21.79
CA SER A 193 9.51 -16.86 22.11
C SER A 193 9.15 -16.06 20.84
N LEU A 194 10.03 -16.06 19.84
CA LEU A 194 9.78 -15.41 18.55
C LEU A 194 8.59 -16.06 17.82
N SER A 195 8.47 -17.38 17.85
CA SER A 195 7.34 -18.11 17.30
C SER A 195 6.03 -17.67 17.94
N TYR A 196 5.97 -17.66 19.26
CA TYR A 196 4.77 -17.26 20.00
C TYR A 196 4.41 -15.79 19.74
N ILE A 197 5.39 -14.89 19.82
CA ILE A 197 5.15 -13.46 19.50
C ILE A 197 4.55 -13.35 18.11
N THR A 198 5.08 -14.05 17.12
CA THR A 198 4.58 -14.00 15.74
C THR A 198 3.15 -14.52 15.64
N MET A 199 2.88 -15.73 16.14
CA MET A 199 1.55 -16.36 16.09
C MET A 199 0.47 -15.49 16.74
N PHE A 200 0.73 -15.06 17.98
CA PHE A 200 -0.25 -14.26 18.74
C PHE A 200 -0.39 -12.83 18.21
N THR A 201 0.67 -12.24 17.66
CA THR A 201 0.59 -10.93 17.01
C THR A 201 -0.30 -10.98 15.78
N GLU A 202 -0.12 -11.96 14.89
CA GLU A 202 -0.94 -12.11 13.69
C GLU A 202 -2.41 -12.38 14.07
N PHE A 203 -2.67 -13.26 15.02
CA PHE A 203 -4.02 -13.51 15.52
C PHE A 203 -4.67 -12.25 16.10
N THR A 204 -3.93 -11.52 16.92
CA THR A 204 -4.40 -10.27 17.52
C THR A 204 -4.75 -9.22 16.47
N ILE A 205 -3.90 -9.08 15.44
CA ILE A 205 -4.18 -8.20 14.29
C ILE A 205 -5.47 -8.61 13.60
N ALA A 206 -5.64 -9.91 13.31
CA ALA A 206 -6.82 -10.44 12.63
C ALA A 206 -8.13 -10.06 13.35
N VAL A 207 -8.12 -10.13 14.67
CA VAL A 207 -9.28 -9.81 15.49
C VAL A 207 -9.48 -8.30 15.66
N LEU A 208 -8.43 -7.57 16.04
CA LEU A 208 -8.54 -6.15 16.39
C LEU A 208 -8.87 -5.25 15.20
N ILE A 209 -8.47 -5.63 13.96
CA ILE A 209 -8.76 -4.83 12.77
C ILE A 209 -10.26 -4.76 12.45
N LEU A 210 -11.05 -5.74 12.89
CA LEU A 210 -12.50 -5.79 12.69
C LEU A 210 -13.22 -4.70 13.51
N PHE A 211 -12.66 -4.33 14.66
CA PHE A 211 -13.30 -3.37 15.53
C PHE A 211 -12.92 -1.93 15.18
N ARG A 212 -13.90 -1.08 14.94
CA ARG A 212 -13.71 0.32 14.57
C ARG A 212 -12.85 1.10 15.57
N ARG A 213 -13.00 0.81 16.87
CA ARG A 213 -12.29 1.52 17.95
C ARG A 213 -10.78 1.22 17.98
N THR A 214 -10.38 0.00 17.65
CA THR A 214 -8.98 -0.45 17.71
C THR A 214 -8.27 -0.38 16.36
N ARG A 215 -9.00 -0.19 15.27
CA ARG A 215 -8.49 -0.28 13.90
C ARG A 215 -7.24 0.57 13.65
N HIS A 216 -7.24 1.83 14.12
CA HIS A 216 -6.08 2.72 13.91
C HIS A 216 -4.82 2.26 14.67
N LEU A 217 -5.00 1.71 15.89
CA LEU A 217 -3.89 1.12 16.64
C LEU A 217 -3.42 -0.18 15.98
N THR A 218 -4.35 -0.97 15.44
CA THR A 218 -4.03 -2.20 14.71
C THR A 218 -3.24 -1.88 13.44
N ILE A 219 -3.58 -0.84 12.70
CA ILE A 219 -2.81 -0.38 11.53
C ILE A 219 -1.38 -0.03 11.95
N LEU A 220 -1.20 0.75 13.01
CA LEU A 220 0.14 1.05 13.53
C LEU A 220 0.88 -0.22 13.94
N PHE A 221 0.19 -1.14 14.61
CA PHE A 221 0.76 -2.41 15.06
C PHE A 221 1.18 -3.31 13.87
N ILE A 222 0.37 -3.39 12.82
CA ILE A 222 0.72 -4.07 11.56
C ILE A 222 2.06 -3.56 11.04
N ILE A 223 2.22 -2.25 10.98
CA ILE A 223 3.39 -1.66 10.36
C ILE A 223 4.63 -1.85 11.23
N ILE A 224 4.51 -1.65 12.53
CA ILE A 224 5.62 -1.92 13.47
C ILE A 224 6.05 -3.38 13.38
N PHE A 225 5.10 -4.31 13.43
CA PHE A 225 5.37 -5.74 13.35
C PHE A 225 6.10 -6.11 12.06
N HIS A 226 5.60 -5.65 10.91
CA HIS A 226 6.25 -5.96 9.63
C HIS A 226 7.58 -5.22 9.42
N THR A 227 7.76 -4.03 10.00
CA THR A 227 9.06 -3.33 9.97
C THR A 227 10.10 -4.10 10.79
N ILE A 228 9.72 -4.61 11.96
CA ILE A 228 10.59 -5.48 12.78
C ILE A 228 10.92 -6.75 12.00
N LEU A 229 9.91 -7.41 11.41
CA LEU A 229 10.11 -8.62 10.62
C LEU A 229 11.04 -8.37 9.43
N PHE A 230 10.84 -7.27 8.70
CA PHE A 230 11.69 -6.86 7.59
C PHE A 230 13.16 -6.67 8.03
N THR A 231 13.37 -6.02 9.17
CA THR A 231 14.71 -5.79 9.73
C THR A 231 15.38 -7.07 10.14
N ILE A 232 14.68 -7.94 10.90
CA ILE A 232 15.21 -9.21 11.39
C ILE A 232 15.52 -10.16 10.24
N THR A 233 14.73 -10.16 9.16
CA THR A 233 14.91 -11.07 8.03
C THR A 233 15.89 -10.59 6.97
N SER A 234 16.74 -9.62 7.30
CA SER A 234 17.72 -9.04 6.38
C SER A 234 17.05 -8.54 5.08
N PHE A 235 15.97 -7.78 5.25
CA PHE A 235 15.28 -7.01 4.21
C PHE A 235 14.45 -7.80 3.19
N ARG A 236 14.08 -9.04 3.50
CA ARG A 236 13.38 -9.89 2.52
C ARG A 236 11.90 -9.61 2.30
N PHE A 237 11.23 -8.95 3.23
CA PHE A 237 9.80 -8.64 3.14
C PHE A 237 9.50 -7.21 2.68
N GLY A 238 10.44 -6.54 1.99
CA GLY A 238 10.27 -5.16 1.56
C GLY A 238 9.03 -4.96 0.68
N HIS A 239 8.91 -5.72 -0.40
CA HIS A 239 7.76 -5.63 -1.31
C HIS A 239 6.42 -5.98 -0.64
N PHE A 240 6.43 -6.88 0.34
CA PHE A 240 5.24 -7.16 1.13
C PHE A 240 4.84 -5.96 1.98
N LEU A 241 5.80 -5.34 2.65
CA LEU A 241 5.56 -4.19 3.51
C LEU A 241 5.11 -2.95 2.72
N GLU A 242 5.71 -2.69 1.54
CA GLU A 242 5.28 -1.64 0.62
C GLU A 242 3.84 -1.85 0.17
N SER A 243 3.52 -3.05 -0.31
CA SER A 243 2.17 -3.40 -0.77
C SER A 243 1.14 -3.26 0.35
N LEU A 244 1.48 -3.74 1.54
CA LEU A 244 0.63 -3.65 2.71
C LEU A 244 0.40 -2.19 3.13
N ALA A 245 1.46 -1.37 3.17
CA ALA A 245 1.37 0.06 3.49
C ALA A 245 0.45 0.80 2.50
N ILE A 246 0.53 0.47 1.20
CA ILE A 246 -0.36 1.05 0.18
C ILE A 246 -1.81 0.58 0.39
N VAL A 247 -2.06 -0.70 0.70
CA VAL A 247 -3.41 -1.20 1.00
C VAL A 247 -4.02 -0.46 2.19
N LEU A 248 -3.22 -0.14 3.20
CA LEU A 248 -3.67 0.61 4.36
C LEU A 248 -4.12 2.04 4.04
N LEU A 249 -3.73 2.62 2.88
CA LEU A 249 -4.25 3.92 2.43
C LEU A 249 -5.76 3.91 2.19
N ALA A 250 -6.35 2.76 1.88
CA ALA A 250 -7.81 2.63 1.73
C ALA A 250 -8.58 3.02 3.01
N PHE A 251 -7.92 2.95 4.17
CA PHE A 251 -8.51 3.27 5.47
C PHE A 251 -8.32 4.73 5.90
N LEU A 252 -7.66 5.56 5.08
CA LEU A 252 -7.58 6.99 5.31
C LEU A 252 -8.94 7.65 5.11
N SER A 253 -9.24 8.62 5.97
CA SER A 253 -10.39 9.51 5.79
C SER A 253 -9.95 10.79 5.09
N ILE A 254 -9.85 10.77 3.77
CA ILE A 254 -9.63 12.00 2.99
C ILE A 254 -10.98 12.73 2.90
N PRO A 255 -11.08 13.96 3.41
CA PRO A 255 -12.33 14.69 3.35
C PRO A 255 -12.75 14.99 1.90
N ASN A 256 -14.00 14.73 1.61
CA ASN A 256 -14.60 15.05 0.32
C ASN A 256 -15.06 16.52 0.26
N LYS A 257 -14.52 17.37 1.13
CA LYS A 257 -14.90 18.79 1.29
C LYS A 257 -13.73 19.68 0.88
N GLN A 258 -14.09 20.91 0.46
CA GLN A 258 -13.13 21.98 0.24
C GLN A 258 -12.35 22.29 1.53
N LEU A 259 -11.04 22.39 1.41
CA LEU A 259 -10.14 22.75 2.50
C LEU A 259 -9.99 24.27 2.53
N ALA A 260 -10.51 24.92 3.56
CA ALA A 260 -10.32 26.37 3.74
C ALA A 260 -8.98 26.59 4.48
N ILE A 261 -8.00 27.11 3.76
CA ILE A 261 -6.64 27.33 4.26
C ILE A 261 -6.37 28.84 4.34
N THR A 262 -6.04 29.31 5.53
CA THR A 262 -5.66 30.71 5.75
C THR A 262 -4.18 30.77 6.12
N TYR A 263 -3.42 31.64 5.47
CA TYR A 263 -1.98 31.75 5.70
C TYR A 263 -1.52 33.21 5.92
N ARG A 264 -0.36 33.34 6.58
CA ARG A 264 0.27 34.64 6.86
C ARG A 264 1.77 34.57 6.52
N GLY A 265 2.29 35.69 6.03
CA GLY A 265 3.70 35.84 5.67
C GLY A 265 4.04 35.40 4.25
N ASN A 266 5.20 35.86 3.78
CA ASN A 266 5.61 35.61 2.37
C ASN A 266 6.18 34.19 2.20
N THR A 267 6.88 33.66 3.22
CA THR A 267 7.43 32.30 3.19
C THR A 267 6.33 31.24 2.96
N VAL A 268 5.15 31.44 3.56
CA VAL A 268 4.02 30.54 3.38
C VAL A 268 3.42 30.67 1.96
N GLY A 269 3.69 31.77 1.26
CA GLY A 269 3.34 31.93 -0.14
C GLY A 269 3.99 30.90 -1.07
N TYR A 270 5.26 30.54 -0.82
CA TYR A 270 5.95 29.47 -1.57
C TYR A 270 5.33 28.09 -1.27
N ILE A 271 5.04 27.85 0.01
CA ILE A 271 4.36 26.62 0.44
C ILE A 271 2.99 26.49 -0.26
N LYS A 272 2.23 27.59 -0.32
CA LYS A 272 0.95 27.64 -1.06
C LYS A 272 1.13 27.23 -2.52
N GLN A 273 2.11 27.80 -3.23
CA GLN A 273 2.35 27.47 -4.65
C GLN A 273 2.64 25.99 -4.83
N LEU A 274 3.49 25.40 -3.97
CA LEU A 274 3.79 23.97 -4.00
C LEU A 274 2.53 23.12 -3.80
N PHE A 275 1.72 23.42 -2.78
CA PHE A 275 0.51 22.65 -2.50
C PHE A 275 -0.53 22.81 -3.59
N GLN A 276 -0.70 24.02 -4.17
CA GLN A 276 -1.60 24.26 -5.29
C GLN A 276 -1.18 23.51 -6.56
N PHE A 277 0.14 23.35 -6.79
CA PHE A 277 0.65 22.53 -7.89
C PHE A 277 0.24 21.06 -7.76
N PHE A 278 0.20 20.52 -6.55
CA PHE A 278 -0.23 19.14 -6.28
C PHE A 278 -1.75 18.98 -6.11
N ASP A 279 -2.52 20.08 -5.97
CA ASP A 279 -3.96 20.05 -5.77
C ASP A 279 -4.71 20.05 -7.12
N LEU A 280 -4.56 18.98 -7.89
CA LEU A 280 -5.20 18.83 -9.20
C LEU A 280 -6.73 18.66 -9.12
N ASP A 281 -7.24 18.22 -7.97
CA ASP A 281 -8.67 18.12 -7.69
C ASP A 281 -9.29 19.47 -7.25
N LYS A 282 -8.47 20.53 -7.12
CA LYS A 282 -8.85 21.89 -6.72
C LYS A 282 -9.66 21.94 -5.42
N LYS A 283 -9.21 21.18 -4.43
CA LYS A 283 -9.84 21.12 -3.11
C LYS A 283 -9.41 22.23 -2.16
N GLN A 284 -8.28 22.88 -2.43
CA GLN A 284 -7.64 23.81 -1.50
C GLN A 284 -8.01 25.25 -1.84
N ASN A 285 -8.74 25.92 -0.95
CA ASN A 285 -9.04 27.34 -1.04
C ASN A 285 -8.11 28.12 -0.13
N TRP A 286 -7.15 28.83 -0.72
CA TRP A 286 -6.12 29.58 -0.01
C TRP A 286 -6.49 31.06 0.09
N SER A 287 -6.56 31.59 1.30
CA SER A 287 -6.78 33.00 1.61
C SER A 287 -5.64 33.58 2.45
N LYS A 288 -5.23 34.82 2.21
CA LYS A 288 -4.23 35.51 3.02
C LYS A 288 -4.91 36.17 4.21
N SER A 289 -4.44 35.89 5.43
CA SER A 289 -4.96 36.55 6.63
C SER A 289 -4.40 37.95 6.75
N THR A 290 -5.27 38.89 7.06
CA THR A 290 -4.94 40.27 7.40
C THR A 290 -4.96 40.49 8.92
N VAL A 291 -5.51 39.54 9.68
CA VAL A 291 -5.64 39.65 11.14
C VAL A 291 -4.30 39.31 11.80
N LYS A 292 -3.87 40.15 12.74
CA LYS A 292 -2.72 39.86 13.60
C LYS A 292 -3.10 38.76 14.58
N GLY A 293 -2.63 37.54 14.35
CA GLY A 293 -2.80 36.37 15.20
C GLY A 293 -1.53 35.54 15.24
N ASP A 294 -1.42 34.62 16.20
CA ASP A 294 -0.21 33.82 16.44
C ASP A 294 0.04 32.73 15.41
N ALA A 295 -0.99 32.34 14.63
CA ALA A 295 -0.89 31.25 13.67
C ALA A 295 -0.41 31.74 12.31
N TRP A 296 0.67 31.14 11.80
CA TRP A 296 1.16 31.39 10.44
C TRP A 296 0.40 30.62 9.36
N LEU A 297 -0.27 29.51 9.76
CA LEU A 297 -1.09 28.66 8.91
C LEU A 297 -2.31 28.16 9.71
N SER A 298 -3.48 28.23 9.13
CA SER A 298 -4.72 27.69 9.69
C SER A 298 -5.45 26.89 8.62
N LEU A 299 -5.98 25.74 8.99
CA LEU A 299 -6.78 24.87 8.16
C LEU A 299 -8.11 24.61 8.85
N LYS A 300 -9.20 24.95 8.20
CA LYS A 300 -10.54 24.60 8.65
C LYS A 300 -11.09 23.43 7.84
N ILE A 301 -11.50 22.36 8.54
CA ILE A 301 -12.15 21.18 7.96
C ILE A 301 -13.42 20.94 8.74
N SER A 302 -14.57 21.19 8.12
CA SER A 302 -15.87 21.21 8.81
C SER A 302 -15.81 22.19 10.00
N ASP A 303 -16.02 21.70 11.23
CA ASP A 303 -16.00 22.51 12.45
C ASP A 303 -14.63 22.52 13.17
N ASN A 304 -13.68 21.71 12.69
CA ASN A 304 -12.35 21.63 13.30
C ASN A 304 -11.38 22.62 12.67
N VAL A 305 -10.65 23.33 13.52
CA VAL A 305 -9.58 24.25 13.12
C VAL A 305 -8.23 23.68 13.57
N TYR A 306 -7.31 23.53 12.63
CA TYR A 306 -5.94 23.11 12.87
C TYR A 306 -5.02 24.28 12.63
N LEU A 307 -3.97 24.44 13.46
CA LEU A 307 -3.07 25.59 13.41
C LEU A 307 -1.63 25.15 13.17
N ASN A 308 -0.86 25.98 12.48
CA ASN A 308 0.59 25.87 12.26
C ASN A 308 1.02 24.49 11.73
N HIS A 309 1.90 23.79 12.42
CA HIS A 309 2.42 22.47 12.01
C HIS A 309 1.31 21.41 11.92
N SER A 310 0.30 21.48 12.76
CA SER A 310 -0.83 20.59 12.69
C SER A 310 -1.66 20.81 11.42
N ALA A 311 -1.85 22.08 11.02
CA ALA A 311 -2.49 22.43 9.77
C ALA A 311 -1.67 21.93 8.56
N LEU A 312 -0.36 22.19 8.55
CA LEU A 312 0.55 21.73 7.50
C LEU A 312 0.51 20.21 7.33
N LYS A 313 0.62 19.47 8.43
CA LYS A 313 0.52 18.01 8.43
C LYS A 313 -0.79 17.53 7.81
N LYS A 314 -1.92 18.15 8.18
CA LYS A 314 -3.23 17.79 7.63
C LYS A 314 -3.35 18.13 6.14
N ILE A 315 -2.81 19.25 5.68
CA ILE A 315 -2.82 19.62 4.27
C ILE A 315 -2.05 18.58 3.45
N ILE A 316 -0.85 18.17 3.90
CA ILE A 316 -0.06 17.13 3.22
C ILE A 316 -0.88 15.83 3.11
N VAL A 317 -1.42 15.38 4.23
CA VAL A 317 -2.21 14.15 4.31
C VAL A 317 -3.42 14.17 3.37
N TYR A 318 -4.08 15.31 3.24
CA TYR A 318 -5.27 15.46 2.39
C TYR A 318 -4.97 15.83 0.93
N THR A 319 -3.69 15.83 0.56
CA THR A 319 -3.26 16.03 -0.83
C THR A 319 -2.75 14.71 -1.41
N PRO A 320 -3.60 13.91 -2.10
CA PRO A 320 -3.27 12.55 -2.53
C PRO A 320 -2.01 12.43 -3.38
N ASN A 321 -1.68 13.48 -4.14
CA ASN A 321 -0.51 13.48 -5.01
C ASN A 321 0.83 13.41 -4.25
N PHE A 322 0.88 13.75 -2.96
CA PHE A 322 2.08 13.51 -2.16
C PHE A 322 2.37 12.03 -1.95
N TYR A 323 1.34 11.19 -1.85
CA TYR A 323 1.54 9.74 -1.78
C TYR A 323 2.08 9.18 -3.09
N MET A 324 1.57 9.68 -4.23
CA MET A 324 2.14 9.33 -5.55
C MET A 324 3.59 9.76 -5.68
N LEU A 325 3.94 10.96 -5.22
CA LEU A 325 5.33 11.44 -5.20
C LEU A 325 6.22 10.57 -4.33
N LEU A 326 5.76 10.15 -3.16
CA LEU A 326 6.48 9.22 -2.28
C LEU A 326 6.72 7.88 -2.97
N LEU A 327 5.70 7.31 -3.64
CA LEU A 327 5.85 6.05 -4.38
C LEU A 327 6.87 6.19 -5.51
N PHE A 328 6.80 7.24 -6.32
CA PHE A 328 7.77 7.46 -7.40
C PHE A 328 9.18 7.69 -6.87
N SER A 329 9.32 8.37 -5.72
CA SER A 329 10.62 8.55 -5.06
C SER A 329 11.19 7.22 -4.58
N ASP A 330 10.35 6.34 -4.00
CA ASP A 330 10.77 5.01 -3.56
C ASP A 330 11.18 4.13 -4.75
N MET A 331 10.40 4.12 -5.82
CA MET A 331 10.75 3.41 -7.06
C MET A 331 12.06 3.92 -7.69
N ALA A 332 12.27 5.24 -7.72
CA ALA A 332 13.52 5.82 -8.20
C ALA A 332 14.70 5.41 -7.32
N SER A 333 14.52 5.43 -6.00
CA SER A 333 15.52 4.94 -5.05
C SER A 333 15.85 3.47 -5.28
N TYR A 334 14.85 2.63 -5.56
CA TYR A 334 15.06 1.23 -5.89
C TYR A 334 15.93 1.04 -7.13
N ILE A 335 15.69 1.82 -8.19
CA ILE A 335 16.48 1.76 -9.43
C ILE A 335 17.93 2.25 -9.19
N ILE A 336 18.07 3.39 -8.48
CA ILE A 336 19.38 4.04 -8.27
C ILE A 336 20.23 3.25 -7.27
N LEU A 337 19.63 2.75 -6.20
CA LEU A 337 20.31 2.14 -5.08
C LEU A 337 20.33 0.60 -5.14
N TYR A 338 19.94 0.02 -6.27
CA TYR A 338 19.84 -1.45 -6.42
C TYR A 338 21.10 -2.21 -5.97
N ASN A 339 22.27 -1.66 -6.24
CA ASN A 339 23.57 -2.23 -5.85
C ASN A 339 23.99 -1.86 -4.40
N HIS A 340 23.26 -0.96 -3.72
CA HIS A 340 23.58 -0.47 -2.38
C HIS A 340 22.51 -0.90 -1.38
N ARG A 341 22.51 -2.18 -1.00
CA ARG A 341 21.46 -2.82 -0.17
C ARG A 341 21.12 -2.04 1.10
N THR A 342 22.12 -1.49 1.81
CA THR A 342 21.89 -0.73 3.05
C THR A 342 21.15 0.59 2.79
N LEU A 343 21.53 1.32 1.73
CA LEU A 343 20.88 2.58 1.37
C LEU A 343 19.46 2.34 0.85
N LEU A 344 19.26 1.28 0.07
CA LEU A 344 17.94 0.87 -0.40
C LEU A 344 17.03 0.52 0.79
N PHE A 345 17.55 -0.22 1.76
CA PHE A 345 16.84 -0.52 3.01
C PHE A 345 16.40 0.76 3.73
N LEU A 346 17.32 1.71 3.93
CA LEU A 346 17.01 2.97 4.59
C LEU A 346 15.94 3.76 3.82
N SER A 347 16.01 3.79 2.49
CA SER A 347 15.00 4.43 1.63
C SER A 347 13.63 3.81 1.83
N ASN A 348 13.52 2.47 1.79
CA ASN A 348 12.26 1.76 2.00
C ASN A 348 11.68 1.99 3.41
N VAL A 349 12.53 1.95 4.43
CA VAL A 349 12.12 2.26 5.80
C VAL A 349 11.59 3.70 5.91
N ILE A 350 12.28 4.67 5.31
CA ILE A 350 11.85 6.06 5.29
C ILE A 350 10.49 6.18 4.56
N PHE A 351 10.34 5.56 3.38
CA PHE A 351 9.07 5.54 2.64
C PHE A 351 7.92 5.01 3.50
N ILE A 352 8.12 3.85 4.12
CA ILE A 352 7.14 3.21 4.96
C ILE A 352 6.80 4.08 6.18
N TRP A 353 7.80 4.61 6.88
CA TRP A 353 7.58 5.45 8.04
C TRP A 353 6.93 6.79 7.69
N LEU A 354 7.20 7.36 6.52
CA LEU A 354 6.47 8.52 6.03
C LEU A 354 5.00 8.19 5.78
N LEU A 355 4.69 7.06 5.16
CA LEU A 355 3.32 6.60 5.00
C LEU A 355 2.63 6.42 6.36
N ILE A 356 3.30 5.80 7.33
CA ILE A 356 2.80 5.63 8.69
C ILE A 356 2.54 6.97 9.37
N PHE A 357 3.52 7.87 9.31
CA PHE A 357 3.40 9.19 9.91
C PHE A 357 2.14 9.91 9.43
N TYR A 358 1.71 9.64 8.21
CA TYR A 358 0.46 10.15 7.67
C TYR A 358 -0.76 9.30 8.02
N LEU A 359 -0.62 7.99 8.20
CA LEU A 359 -1.73 7.08 8.54
C LEU A 359 -2.18 7.19 10.00
N VAL A 360 -1.24 7.32 10.95
CA VAL A 360 -1.50 7.27 12.40
C VAL A 360 -2.43 8.36 12.94
N PRO A 361 -2.42 9.61 12.45
CA PRO A 361 -3.31 10.65 12.98
C PRO A 361 -4.77 10.52 12.56
N PHE A 362 -5.11 9.56 11.74
CA PHE A 362 -6.48 9.39 11.26
C PHE A 362 -7.32 8.63 12.28
N LYS A 363 -8.03 9.38 13.08
CA LYS A 363 -9.22 8.87 13.74
C LYS A 363 -10.27 8.70 12.65
N GLN A 364 -10.60 7.46 12.30
CA GLN A 364 -11.88 7.07 11.70
C GLN A 364 -11.98 6.79 10.20
N PHE A 365 -12.48 5.64 10.02
CA PHE A 365 -13.74 5.41 9.31
C PHE A 365 -14.83 4.99 10.31
#